data_110032a422d34c8289c230d46d5f6963
#
_entry.id   110032a422d34c8289c230d46d5f6963
#
_cell.length_a   1.000
_cell.length_b   1.000
_cell.length_c   1.000
_cell.angle_alpha   90.00
_cell.angle_beta   90.00
_cell.angle_gamma   90.00
#
_symmetry.space_group_name_H-M   'P 1'
#
loop_
_entity.id
_entity.type
_entity.pdbx_description
1 polymer ?
#
loop_
_entity_poly.entity_id
_entity_poly.type
_entity_poly.pdbx_seq_one_letter_code
_entity_poly.pdbx_strand_id
1 'polypeptide(L)'
;MAFDIPSPFGSSSAVTGFRPACRIGQGAAADGGGLLGAVASLIGAPQSDPWVDHLSTVETLQAQAPFLDTCRISLVRDATSPAVAVDDELTVDLGFDSALKRVFTGKVAQIDARSRSYDVVLAASSLALAQLRQNASFEQRTLGDLARLWAGEASVTPGTIDAGPTYPFLAVDDRRSAWEWLASLGRLAKFRSWVDGDGHLHCRAAAGAAVRIYHHGQDVLSMSFSERTSQLGEVTMTGEGAAGSQGSQAWSWLLKSADEMQATSGQGVPKRLYQDGALRNRAAVTDAAAGVSEPVAALRSIVTVTVPGSADVGVGSKFTLKDCPDGRGDGDYIVLRLRHQYGKMRGFVSELVGARA
;
A
#
# COMPACT_ATOMS: atom_id res chain seq x y z
N MET A 1 -34.55 58.68 16.34
CA MET A 1 -34.71 57.25 16.56
C MET A 1 -33.87 56.55 15.50
N ALA A 2 -32.71 56.09 15.89
CA ALA A 2 -31.84 55.31 14.99
C ALA A 2 -32.21 53.83 15.16
N PHE A 3 -32.56 53.19 14.07
CA PHE A 3 -32.80 51.76 14.03
C PHE A 3 -31.46 51.04 13.94
N ASP A 4 -31.13 50.30 14.98
CA ASP A 4 -29.96 49.41 15.05
C ASP A 4 -30.33 48.11 14.29
N ILE A 5 -29.75 47.89 13.14
CA ILE A 5 -29.88 46.65 12.38
C ILE A 5 -28.82 45.70 12.89
N PRO A 6 -29.19 44.58 13.53
CA PRO A 6 -28.17 43.61 13.97
C PRO A 6 -27.51 43.01 12.73
N SER A 7 -26.17 43.07 12.69
CA SER A 7 -25.35 42.43 11.66
C SER A 7 -25.61 40.91 11.66
N PRO A 8 -25.96 40.30 10.51
CA PRO A 8 -26.19 38.85 10.43
C PRO A 8 -24.92 38.01 10.44
N PHE A 9 -23.75 38.63 10.58
CA PHE A 9 -22.48 37.91 10.70
C PHE A 9 -22.07 37.90 12.17
N GLY A 10 -22.50 36.84 12.87
CA GLY A 10 -21.92 36.46 14.15
C GLY A 10 -20.40 36.42 14.05
N SER A 11 -19.74 36.79 15.15
CA SER A 11 -18.29 36.78 15.32
C SER A 11 -17.62 35.67 14.49
N SER A 12 -16.81 36.04 13.51
CA SER A 12 -15.96 35.12 12.78
C SER A 12 -15.03 34.47 13.80
N SER A 13 -15.38 33.26 14.23
CA SER A 13 -14.39 32.32 14.68
C SER A 13 -13.41 32.22 13.52
N ALA A 14 -12.17 32.65 13.73
CA ALA A 14 -11.12 32.51 12.74
C ALA A 14 -11.16 31.07 12.24
N VAL A 15 -11.54 30.87 10.98
CA VAL A 15 -11.36 29.60 10.32
C VAL A 15 -9.86 29.40 10.33
N THR A 16 -9.39 28.61 11.28
CA THR A 16 -8.00 28.13 11.30
C THR A 16 -7.84 27.30 10.04
N GLY A 17 -7.37 27.97 8.98
CA GLY A 17 -7.16 27.31 7.69
C GLY A 17 -6.09 26.24 7.90
N PHE A 18 -6.46 24.97 7.73
CA PHE A 18 -5.50 23.88 7.67
C PHE A 18 -4.51 24.18 6.53
N ARG A 19 -3.25 24.39 6.87
CA ARG A 19 -2.18 24.64 5.91
C ARG A 19 -1.56 23.31 5.53
N PRO A 20 -1.68 22.87 4.26
CA PRO A 20 -1.01 21.67 3.80
C PRO A 20 0.49 21.83 3.96
N ALA A 21 1.15 20.84 4.51
CA ALA A 21 2.58 20.85 4.77
C ALA A 21 3.24 19.55 4.28
N CYS A 22 4.48 19.69 3.81
CA CYS A 22 5.32 18.60 3.34
C CYS A 22 6.71 18.78 3.91
N ARG A 23 7.33 17.67 4.33
CA ARG A 23 8.74 17.61 4.70
C ARG A 23 9.39 16.46 3.94
N ILE A 24 10.57 16.73 3.36
CA ILE A 24 11.39 15.71 2.72
C ILE A 24 12.65 15.57 3.59
N GLY A 25 12.85 14.36 4.12
CA GLY A 25 14.04 14.00 4.88
C GLY A 25 15.02 13.23 3.99
N GLN A 26 16.30 13.53 4.12
CA GLN A 26 17.38 12.76 3.53
C GLN A 26 17.99 11.87 4.62
N GLY A 27 18.19 10.57 4.35
CA GLY A 27 18.70 9.62 5.34
C GLY A 27 20.06 9.99 5.91
N ALA A 28 20.46 9.39 7.00
CA ALA A 28 21.61 9.74 7.84
C ALA A 28 22.99 9.81 7.13
N ALA A 29 23.10 9.43 5.87
CA ALA A 29 24.32 9.56 5.08
C ALA A 29 24.60 11.00 4.62
N ALA A 30 23.63 11.92 4.78
CA ALA A 30 23.72 13.31 4.31
C ALA A 30 23.60 14.36 5.42
N ASP A 31 23.80 14.01 6.69
CA ASP A 31 24.08 14.98 7.75
C ASP A 31 25.43 15.70 7.50
N GLY A 32 25.58 16.25 6.30
CA GLY A 32 26.53 17.29 5.97
C GLY A 32 26.17 18.66 6.58
N GLY A 33 25.28 18.69 7.57
CA GLY A 33 25.02 19.78 8.49
C GLY A 33 26.17 19.93 9.47
N GLY A 34 27.40 20.04 8.92
CA GLY A 34 28.60 20.37 9.67
C GLY A 34 28.41 21.64 10.47
N LEU A 35 29.40 21.98 11.30
CA LEU A 35 29.52 23.14 12.20
C LEU A 35 28.73 24.40 11.78
N LEU A 36 28.52 24.64 10.48
CA LEU A 36 27.74 25.76 9.92
C LEU A 36 26.22 25.67 10.24
N GLY A 37 25.61 24.47 10.25
CA GLY A 37 24.21 24.29 10.61
C GLY A 37 23.97 24.52 12.10
N ALA A 38 24.91 24.10 12.95
CA ALA A 38 24.84 24.34 14.39
C ALA A 38 25.00 25.83 14.74
N VAL A 39 25.84 26.57 13.99
CA VAL A 39 26.02 28.01 14.18
C VAL A 39 24.81 28.81 13.70
N ALA A 40 24.16 28.42 12.60
CA ALA A 40 22.95 29.08 12.10
C ALA A 40 21.77 28.94 13.10
N SER A 41 21.64 27.80 13.75
CA SER A 41 20.65 27.56 14.82
C SER A 41 20.85 28.48 16.04
N LEU A 42 22.08 28.85 16.35
CA LEU A 42 22.44 29.75 17.45
C LEU A 42 22.15 31.24 17.19
N ILE A 43 22.05 31.63 15.91
CA ILE A 43 21.80 33.05 15.51
C ILE A 43 20.34 33.31 15.13
N GLY A 44 19.42 32.34 15.29
CA GLY A 44 18.00 32.54 15.04
C GLY A 44 17.65 32.94 13.59
N ALA A 45 18.54 32.69 12.62
CA ALA A 45 18.22 32.86 11.23
C ALA A 45 17.17 31.83 10.79
N PRO A 46 16.13 32.21 10.04
CA PRO A 46 15.19 31.26 9.50
C PRO A 46 15.99 30.29 8.60
N GLN A 47 16.12 29.02 9.03
CA GLN A 47 16.71 27.99 8.20
C GLN A 47 15.72 27.75 7.04
N SER A 48 16.06 28.22 5.86
CA SER A 48 15.37 27.82 4.64
C SER A 48 15.65 26.33 4.43
N ASP A 49 14.59 25.52 4.36
CA ASP A 49 14.71 24.13 3.95
C ASP A 49 14.78 24.10 2.41
N PRO A 50 15.94 23.74 1.83
CA PRO A 50 16.11 23.76 0.37
C PRO A 50 15.07 22.89 -0.35
N TRP A 51 14.59 21.83 0.31
CA TRP A 51 13.53 21.00 -0.23
C TRP A 51 12.21 21.75 -0.32
N VAL A 52 11.79 22.41 0.76
CA VAL A 52 10.52 23.16 0.81
C VAL A 52 10.55 24.34 -0.16
N ASP A 53 11.67 25.04 -0.27
CA ASP A 53 11.79 26.22 -1.12
C ASP A 53 11.64 25.87 -2.61
N HIS A 54 12.25 24.75 -3.05
CA HIS A 54 12.25 24.31 -4.44
C HIS A 54 11.12 23.35 -4.79
N LEU A 55 10.42 22.80 -3.80
CA LEU A 55 9.35 21.83 -4.02
C LEU A 55 8.22 22.43 -4.86
N SER A 56 7.88 21.77 -5.95
CA SER A 56 6.71 22.05 -6.77
C SER A 56 5.59 21.10 -6.43
N THR A 57 5.84 19.80 -6.56
CA THR A 57 4.83 18.76 -6.28
C THR A 57 5.49 17.51 -5.71
N VAL A 58 4.72 16.79 -4.89
CA VAL A 58 5.00 15.40 -4.47
C VAL A 58 3.82 14.53 -4.85
N GLU A 59 4.10 13.38 -5.40
CA GLU A 59 3.10 12.37 -5.70
C GLU A 59 3.61 11.01 -5.23
N THR A 60 2.90 10.36 -4.31
CA THR A 60 3.18 8.99 -3.90
C THR A 60 2.11 8.06 -4.45
N LEU A 61 2.52 6.89 -4.88
CA LEU A 61 1.64 5.81 -5.30
C LEU A 61 2.02 4.56 -4.51
N GLN A 62 1.08 4.05 -3.75
CA GLN A 62 1.23 2.83 -2.96
C GLN A 62 0.14 1.83 -3.32
N ALA A 63 0.47 0.55 -3.39
CA ALA A 63 -0.45 -0.50 -3.75
C ALA A 63 -0.09 -1.84 -3.08
N GLN A 64 -1.01 -2.78 -3.11
CA GLN A 64 -0.73 -4.14 -2.67
C GLN A 64 0.16 -4.87 -3.69
N ALA A 65 0.93 -5.87 -3.21
CA ALA A 65 1.68 -6.76 -4.08
C ALA A 65 0.77 -7.35 -5.19
N PRO A 66 1.26 -7.50 -6.42
CA PRO A 66 2.65 -7.37 -6.87
C PRO A 66 3.04 -5.98 -7.40
N PHE A 67 2.24 -4.95 -7.19
CA PHE A 67 2.55 -3.60 -7.68
C PHE A 67 3.66 -2.96 -6.85
N LEU A 68 4.44 -2.10 -7.50
CA LEU A 68 5.53 -1.38 -6.86
C LEU A 68 5.05 -0.01 -6.38
N ASP A 69 5.56 0.38 -5.21
CA ASP A 69 5.31 1.69 -4.65
C ASP A 69 6.36 2.68 -5.15
N THR A 70 5.90 3.85 -5.55
CA THR A 70 6.76 4.91 -6.10
C THR A 70 6.40 6.26 -5.51
N CYS A 71 7.38 7.15 -5.46
CA CYS A 71 7.16 8.56 -5.16
C CYS A 71 7.87 9.41 -6.19
N ARG A 72 7.18 10.42 -6.71
CA ARG A 72 7.76 11.43 -7.59
C ARG A 72 7.79 12.77 -6.86
N ILE A 73 8.96 13.38 -6.80
CA ILE A 73 9.19 14.71 -6.24
C ILE A 73 9.63 15.60 -7.38
N SER A 74 8.86 16.64 -7.69
CA SER A 74 9.22 17.63 -8.71
C SER A 74 9.71 18.89 -8.05
N LEU A 75 10.89 19.32 -8.47
CA LEU A 75 11.61 20.47 -7.91
C LEU A 75 11.90 21.52 -8.97
N VAL A 76 11.88 22.78 -8.59
CA VAL A 76 12.43 23.86 -9.40
C VAL A 76 13.96 23.78 -9.32
N ARG A 77 14.64 23.95 -10.45
CA ARG A 77 16.09 23.84 -10.53
C ARG A 77 16.76 25.20 -10.58
N ASP A 78 17.64 25.46 -9.63
CA ASP A 78 18.56 26.58 -9.60
C ASP A 78 19.88 26.20 -8.88
N ALA A 79 20.71 27.19 -8.56
CA ALA A 79 22.02 26.96 -7.91
C ALA A 79 21.92 26.50 -6.44
N THR A 80 20.76 26.66 -5.80
CA THR A 80 20.49 26.35 -4.39
C THR A 80 19.62 25.12 -4.19
N SER A 81 19.23 24.47 -5.29
CA SER A 81 18.43 23.24 -5.25
C SER A 81 19.15 22.13 -4.49
N PRO A 82 18.41 21.28 -3.73
CA PRO A 82 19.03 20.21 -2.98
C PRO A 82 19.78 19.24 -3.90
N ALA A 83 20.97 18.84 -3.48
CA ALA A 83 21.75 17.82 -4.18
C ALA A 83 21.17 16.43 -3.86
N VAL A 84 20.95 15.64 -4.90
CA VAL A 84 20.39 14.28 -4.80
C VAL A 84 21.14 13.37 -5.76
N ALA A 85 21.48 12.17 -5.30
CA ALA A 85 22.10 11.14 -6.11
C ALA A 85 21.18 9.90 -6.20
N VAL A 86 21.41 9.07 -7.21
CA VAL A 86 20.78 7.75 -7.30
C VAL A 86 21.22 6.92 -6.09
N ASP A 87 20.33 6.09 -5.57
CA ASP A 87 20.47 5.30 -4.34
C ASP A 87 20.42 6.09 -3.02
N ASP A 88 20.31 7.42 -3.03
CA ASP A 88 20.03 8.18 -1.81
C ASP A 88 18.68 7.74 -1.22
N GLU A 89 18.63 7.59 0.10
CA GLU A 89 17.39 7.31 0.81
C GLU A 89 16.68 8.61 1.18
N LEU A 90 15.45 8.74 0.73
CA LEU A 90 14.60 9.88 1.03
C LEU A 90 13.30 9.44 1.70
N THR A 91 12.80 10.34 2.53
CA THR A 91 11.53 10.16 3.22
C THR A 91 10.60 11.32 2.93
N VAL A 92 9.30 11.05 2.85
CA VAL A 92 8.27 12.06 2.60
C VAL A 92 7.25 12.01 3.73
N ASP A 93 7.09 13.15 4.40
CA ASP A 93 6.07 13.36 5.42
C ASP A 93 5.06 14.37 4.87
N LEU A 94 3.78 14.03 4.93
CA LEU A 94 2.67 14.90 4.51
C LEU A 94 1.69 15.09 5.66
N GLY A 95 1.01 16.23 5.67
CA GLY A 95 0.00 16.53 6.66
C GLY A 95 -0.50 17.97 6.58
N PHE A 96 -1.00 18.46 7.69
CA PHE A 96 -1.46 19.83 7.83
C PHE A 96 -0.79 20.48 9.03
N ASP A 97 -0.39 21.73 8.86
CA ASP A 97 0.34 22.52 9.88
C ASP A 97 1.59 21.77 10.38
N SER A 98 1.68 21.46 11.65
CA SER A 98 2.79 20.69 12.25
C SER A 98 2.50 19.19 12.37
N ALA A 99 1.28 18.73 12.05
CA ALA A 99 0.89 17.32 12.16
C ALA A 99 1.27 16.54 10.90
N LEU A 100 2.58 16.34 10.71
CA LEU A 100 3.12 15.56 9.60
C LEU A 100 3.21 14.08 9.95
N LYS A 101 2.88 13.22 8.99
CA LYS A 101 3.07 11.77 9.08
C LYS A 101 3.86 11.26 7.90
N ARG A 102 4.70 10.27 8.14
CA ARG A 102 5.44 9.56 7.12
C ARG A 102 4.45 8.86 6.18
N VAL A 103 4.53 9.22 4.90
CA VAL A 103 3.71 8.59 3.84
C VAL A 103 4.55 7.79 2.86
N PHE A 104 5.86 8.04 2.81
CA PHE A 104 6.74 7.30 1.91
C PHE A 104 8.18 7.31 2.40
N THR A 105 8.84 6.16 2.27
CA THR A 105 10.28 5.96 2.44
C THR A 105 10.77 5.16 1.25
N GLY A 106 11.85 5.60 0.61
CA GLY A 106 12.41 4.88 -0.53
C GLY A 106 13.74 5.43 -0.99
N LYS A 107 14.36 4.72 -1.92
CA LYS A 107 15.62 5.10 -2.56
C LYS A 107 15.37 5.78 -3.89
N VAL A 108 16.22 6.73 -4.22
CA VAL A 108 16.21 7.41 -5.52
C VAL A 108 16.56 6.40 -6.62
N ALA A 109 15.57 6.08 -7.44
CA ALA A 109 15.73 5.16 -8.56
C ALA A 109 16.07 5.90 -9.87
N GLN A 110 15.62 7.14 -10.01
CA GLN A 110 15.81 7.93 -11.24
C GLN A 110 15.79 9.43 -10.94
N ILE A 111 16.59 10.18 -11.68
CA ILE A 111 16.60 11.64 -11.66
C ILE A 111 16.51 12.14 -13.10
N ASP A 112 15.43 12.84 -13.42
CA ASP A 112 15.20 13.48 -14.72
C ASP A 112 15.48 14.98 -14.62
N ALA A 113 16.66 15.41 -15.05
CA ALA A 113 17.08 16.81 -14.99
C ALA A 113 16.73 17.55 -16.27
N ARG A 114 16.05 18.70 -16.13
CA ARG A 114 15.74 19.65 -17.19
C ARG A 114 16.38 21.01 -16.89
N SER A 115 16.24 21.97 -17.81
CA SER A 115 16.87 23.30 -17.64
C SER A 115 16.38 24.04 -16.38
N ARG A 116 15.10 23.96 -16.02
CA ARG A 116 14.49 24.71 -14.93
C ARG A 116 13.78 23.84 -13.88
N SER A 117 13.80 22.53 -14.06
CA SER A 117 13.17 21.59 -13.13
C SER A 117 13.92 20.27 -13.14
N TYR A 118 13.76 19.51 -12.09
CA TYR A 118 14.11 18.10 -12.10
C TYR A 118 13.11 17.29 -11.30
N ASP A 119 12.88 16.08 -11.77
CA ASP A 119 12.02 15.11 -11.13
C ASP A 119 12.91 14.04 -10.50
N VAL A 120 12.69 13.77 -9.23
CA VAL A 120 13.29 12.66 -8.48
C VAL A 120 12.24 11.58 -8.30
N VAL A 121 12.54 10.38 -8.78
CA VAL A 121 11.65 9.22 -8.64
C VAL A 121 12.25 8.27 -7.60
N LEU A 122 11.49 8.02 -6.55
CA LEU A 122 11.84 7.07 -5.50
C LEU A 122 11.10 5.77 -5.73
N ALA A 123 11.76 4.67 -5.38
CA ALA A 123 11.14 3.36 -5.26
C ALA A 123 11.19 2.91 -3.80
N ALA A 124 10.09 2.39 -3.29
CA ALA A 124 10.02 1.84 -1.94
C ALA A 124 10.76 0.50 -1.83
N SER A 125 10.86 -0.03 -0.62
CA SER A 125 11.48 -1.33 -0.33
C SER A 125 10.80 -2.51 -1.04
N SER A 126 9.57 -2.35 -1.55
CA SER A 126 8.92 -3.32 -2.44
C SER A 126 9.74 -3.62 -3.71
N LEU A 127 10.56 -2.67 -4.20
CA LEU A 127 11.46 -2.91 -5.33
C LEU A 127 12.53 -3.95 -4.99
N ALA A 128 13.11 -3.93 -3.79
CA ALA A 128 14.12 -4.92 -3.39
C ALA A 128 13.52 -6.34 -3.34
N LEU A 129 12.28 -6.48 -2.86
CA LEU A 129 11.54 -7.75 -2.90
C LEU A 129 11.20 -8.18 -4.33
N ALA A 130 10.92 -7.24 -5.24
CA ALA A 130 10.65 -7.53 -6.65
C ALA A 130 11.91 -7.91 -7.43
N GLN A 131 13.08 -7.51 -6.96
CA GLN A 131 14.38 -7.90 -7.54
C GLN A 131 14.89 -9.23 -6.99
N LEU A 132 14.46 -9.62 -5.78
CA LEU A 132 14.88 -10.87 -5.15
C LEU A 132 14.26 -12.05 -5.87
N ARG A 133 15.10 -12.91 -6.45
CA ARG A 133 14.72 -14.14 -7.17
C ARG A 133 15.58 -15.29 -6.68
N GLN A 134 14.97 -16.45 -6.46
CA GLN A 134 15.68 -17.59 -5.94
C GLN A 134 15.06 -18.92 -6.38
N ASN A 135 15.88 -19.94 -6.45
CA ASN A 135 15.46 -21.34 -6.58
C ASN A 135 15.65 -21.99 -5.22
N ALA A 136 14.56 -22.34 -4.55
CA ALA A 136 14.61 -22.93 -3.22
C ALA A 136 13.44 -23.87 -2.96
N SER A 137 13.61 -24.77 -2.02
CA SER A 137 12.53 -25.57 -1.46
C SER A 137 12.41 -25.35 0.04
N PHE A 138 11.21 -25.25 0.52
CA PHE A 138 10.89 -25.00 1.92
C PHE A 138 10.02 -26.13 2.47
N GLU A 139 10.32 -26.56 3.68
CA GLU A 139 9.56 -27.59 4.39
C GLU A 139 9.02 -27.02 5.69
N GLN A 140 7.74 -27.33 5.98
CA GLN A 140 7.06 -26.93 7.22
C GLN A 140 7.18 -25.43 7.53
N ARG A 141 7.07 -24.57 6.49
CA ARG A 141 7.13 -23.11 6.64
C ARG A 141 5.77 -22.48 6.52
N THR A 142 5.50 -21.52 7.39
CA THR A 142 4.29 -20.66 7.25
C THR A 142 4.50 -19.59 6.19
N LEU A 143 3.42 -19.02 5.68
CA LEU A 143 3.48 -17.85 4.81
C LEU A 143 4.24 -16.69 5.48
N GLY A 144 4.01 -16.49 6.78
CA GLY A 144 4.69 -15.45 7.55
C GLY A 144 6.19 -15.71 7.72
N ASP A 145 6.61 -16.99 7.85
CA ASP A 145 8.04 -17.33 7.88
C ASP A 145 8.72 -17.01 6.55
N LEU A 146 8.06 -17.33 5.43
CA LEU A 146 8.55 -16.98 4.09
C LEU A 146 8.64 -15.47 3.89
N ALA A 147 7.62 -14.73 4.34
CA ALA A 147 7.62 -13.27 4.24
C ALA A 147 8.78 -12.65 5.05
N ARG A 148 9.05 -13.14 6.26
CA ARG A 148 10.19 -12.67 7.08
C ARG A 148 11.54 -13.05 6.48
N LEU A 149 11.64 -14.26 5.93
CA LEU A 149 12.87 -14.73 5.27
C LEU A 149 13.19 -13.81 4.08
N TRP A 150 12.25 -13.61 3.17
CA TRP A 150 12.45 -12.77 1.99
C TRP A 150 12.65 -11.30 2.34
N ALA A 151 12.00 -10.79 3.38
CA ALA A 151 12.27 -9.47 3.91
C ALA A 151 13.72 -9.34 4.38
N GLY A 152 14.23 -10.33 5.13
CA GLY A 152 15.63 -10.35 5.60
C GLY A 152 16.62 -10.39 4.43
N GLU A 153 16.40 -11.26 3.44
CA GLU A 153 17.26 -11.39 2.26
C GLU A 153 17.26 -10.11 1.39
N ALA A 154 16.10 -9.43 1.28
CA ALA A 154 15.97 -8.16 0.57
C ALA A 154 16.37 -6.94 1.42
N SER A 155 16.81 -7.13 2.67
CA SER A 155 17.10 -6.05 3.63
C SER A 155 15.92 -5.10 3.87
N VAL A 156 14.71 -5.65 3.87
CA VAL A 156 13.45 -4.92 4.15
C VAL A 156 13.04 -5.19 5.59
N THR A 157 12.71 -4.13 6.32
CA THR A 157 12.25 -4.25 7.70
C THR A 157 10.87 -4.92 7.76
N PRO A 158 10.70 -6.01 8.53
CA PRO A 158 9.38 -6.59 8.75
C PRO A 158 8.50 -5.68 9.64
N GLY A 159 7.28 -5.40 9.18
CA GLY A 159 6.23 -4.79 9.98
C GLY A 159 5.33 -5.85 10.62
N THR A 160 4.01 -5.73 10.44
CA THR A 160 3.07 -6.75 10.94
C THR A 160 2.98 -7.91 9.96
N ILE A 161 3.45 -9.07 10.37
CA ILE A 161 3.42 -10.30 9.58
C ILE A 161 2.74 -11.40 10.41
N ASP A 162 1.54 -11.80 10.00
CA ASP A 162 0.80 -12.92 10.60
C ASP A 162 1.35 -14.24 10.06
N ALA A 163 1.22 -15.35 10.82
CA ALA A 163 1.77 -16.65 10.42
C ALA A 163 1.16 -17.18 9.11
N GLY A 164 -0.15 -17.12 8.98
CA GLY A 164 -0.85 -17.69 7.83
C GLY A 164 -0.79 -19.24 7.77
N PRO A 165 -1.12 -19.83 6.61
CA PRO A 165 -1.08 -21.27 6.43
C PRO A 165 0.33 -21.81 6.46
N THR A 166 0.48 -23.06 6.92
CA THR A 166 1.73 -23.81 6.85
C THR A 166 1.79 -24.59 5.54
N TYR A 167 2.88 -24.47 4.83
CA TYR A 167 3.19 -25.28 3.64
C TYR A 167 4.06 -26.46 4.05
N PRO A 168 3.56 -27.70 3.96
CA PRO A 168 4.37 -28.90 4.26
C PRO A 168 5.59 -29.01 3.37
N PHE A 169 5.44 -28.64 2.10
CA PHE A 169 6.51 -28.55 1.11
C PHE A 169 6.13 -27.48 0.09
N LEU A 170 7.04 -26.56 -0.20
CA LEU A 170 6.89 -25.52 -1.20
C LEU A 170 8.19 -25.41 -1.99
N ALA A 171 8.09 -25.55 -3.31
CA ALA A 171 9.19 -25.23 -4.22
C ALA A 171 8.91 -23.86 -4.85
N VAL A 172 9.90 -22.99 -4.81
CA VAL A 172 9.88 -21.70 -5.50
C VAL A 172 10.97 -21.67 -6.56
N ASP A 173 10.72 -20.94 -7.62
CA ASP A 173 11.66 -20.78 -8.72
C ASP A 173 11.92 -19.29 -9.00
N ASP A 174 13.02 -19.00 -9.71
CA ASP A 174 13.49 -17.66 -10.04
C ASP A 174 12.73 -16.98 -11.18
N ARG A 175 11.72 -17.65 -11.75
CA ARG A 175 10.81 -17.03 -12.73
C ARG A 175 9.96 -15.95 -12.10
N ARG A 176 9.67 -16.10 -10.80
CA ARG A 176 8.94 -15.12 -10.01
C ARG A 176 9.86 -14.52 -8.95
N SER A 177 9.66 -13.23 -8.69
CA SER A 177 10.29 -12.54 -7.59
C SER A 177 9.63 -12.90 -6.25
N ALA A 178 10.32 -12.64 -5.14
CA ALA A 178 9.75 -12.79 -3.80
C ALA A 178 8.45 -11.98 -3.63
N TRP A 179 8.36 -10.80 -4.24
CA TRP A 179 7.17 -9.97 -4.23
C TRP A 179 5.98 -10.61 -4.95
N GLU A 180 6.22 -11.22 -6.10
CA GLU A 180 5.21 -11.97 -6.86
C GLU A 180 4.79 -13.27 -6.14
N TRP A 181 5.74 -13.94 -5.47
CA TRP A 181 5.43 -15.11 -4.63
C TRP A 181 4.55 -14.72 -3.44
N LEU A 182 4.87 -13.62 -2.72
CA LEU A 182 4.03 -13.10 -1.63
C LEU A 182 2.61 -12.76 -2.12
N ALA A 183 2.49 -12.14 -3.30
CA ALA A 183 1.18 -11.85 -3.89
C ALA A 183 0.39 -13.13 -4.23
N SER A 184 1.07 -14.13 -4.81
CA SER A 184 0.45 -15.38 -5.24
C SER A 184 0.00 -16.22 -4.04
N LEU A 185 0.91 -16.50 -3.10
CA LEU A 185 0.63 -17.27 -1.89
C LEU A 185 -0.35 -16.54 -0.98
N GLY A 186 -0.19 -15.22 -0.85
CA GLY A 186 -1.11 -14.38 -0.08
C GLY A 186 -2.54 -14.47 -0.59
N ARG A 187 -2.73 -14.40 -1.91
CA ARG A 187 -4.06 -14.57 -2.51
C ARG A 187 -4.68 -15.91 -2.13
N LEU A 188 -3.92 -17.02 -2.21
CA LEU A 188 -4.40 -18.35 -1.84
C LEU A 188 -4.73 -18.47 -0.34
N ALA A 189 -4.07 -17.69 0.49
CA ALA A 189 -4.24 -17.68 1.94
C ALA A 189 -5.23 -16.60 2.44
N LYS A 190 -5.87 -15.80 1.57
CA LYS A 190 -6.64 -14.60 1.90
C LYS A 190 -5.81 -13.51 2.61
N PHE A 191 -4.51 -13.52 2.40
CA PHE A 191 -3.55 -12.54 2.90
C PHE A 191 -3.25 -11.50 1.84
N ARG A 192 -2.82 -10.33 2.29
CA ARG A 192 -2.36 -9.24 1.45
C ARG A 192 -0.98 -8.81 1.93
N SER A 193 -0.12 -8.46 0.97
CA SER A 193 1.21 -7.93 1.25
C SER A 193 1.32 -6.52 0.70
N TRP A 194 1.91 -5.62 1.49
CA TRP A 194 2.17 -4.22 1.11
C TRP A 194 3.34 -3.68 1.91
N VAL A 195 3.87 -2.55 1.47
CA VAL A 195 4.86 -1.77 2.22
C VAL A 195 4.17 -0.51 2.74
N ASP A 196 4.44 -0.14 3.98
CA ASP A 196 3.90 1.08 4.58
C ASP A 196 4.76 2.33 4.28
N GLY A 197 4.35 3.48 4.81
CA GLY A 197 5.07 4.74 4.63
C GLY A 197 6.48 4.74 5.23
N ASP A 198 6.73 3.93 6.24
CA ASP A 198 8.04 3.77 6.88
C ASP A 198 8.95 2.77 6.14
N GLY A 199 8.44 2.12 5.10
CA GLY A 199 9.18 1.13 4.30
C GLY A 199 9.11 -0.29 4.86
N HIS A 200 8.22 -0.57 5.83
CA HIS A 200 8.08 -1.89 6.45
C HIS A 200 7.15 -2.80 5.65
N LEU A 201 7.55 -4.07 5.51
CA LEU A 201 6.73 -5.10 4.87
C LEU A 201 5.63 -5.59 5.82
N HIS A 202 4.39 -5.54 5.36
CA HIS A 202 3.25 -6.18 6.00
C HIS A 202 2.77 -7.38 5.17
N CYS A 203 2.36 -8.46 5.86
CA CYS A 203 1.74 -9.64 5.23
C CYS A 203 0.70 -10.21 6.20
N ARG A 204 -0.58 -9.97 5.94
CA ARG A 204 -1.65 -10.37 6.85
C ARG A 204 -3.00 -10.50 6.15
N ALA A 205 -3.94 -11.15 6.81
CA ALA A 205 -5.33 -11.14 6.39
C ALA A 205 -5.90 -9.71 6.45
N ALA A 206 -6.79 -9.38 5.53
CA ALA A 206 -7.52 -8.11 5.61
C ALA A 206 -8.40 -8.14 6.87
N ALA A 207 -8.07 -7.33 7.85
CA ALA A 207 -8.77 -7.32 9.13
C ALA A 207 -8.89 -5.92 9.72
N GLY A 208 -9.83 -5.74 10.63
CA GLY A 208 -9.94 -4.61 11.51
C GLY A 208 -11.17 -3.73 11.26
N ALA A 209 -11.41 -2.83 12.21
CA ALA A 209 -12.38 -1.75 12.09
C ALA A 209 -11.92 -0.74 11.04
N ALA A 210 -12.85 0.05 10.50
CA ALA A 210 -12.53 1.16 9.63
C ALA A 210 -11.63 2.18 10.36
N VAL A 211 -10.53 2.54 9.73
CA VAL A 211 -9.61 3.56 10.26
C VAL A 211 -10.23 4.94 10.15
N ARG A 212 -11.05 5.16 9.11
CA ARG A 212 -11.71 6.44 8.81
C ARG A 212 -13.10 6.23 8.23
N ILE A 213 -14.00 7.13 8.59
CA ILE A 213 -15.33 7.26 7.99
C ILE A 213 -15.31 8.56 7.18
N TYR A 214 -15.74 8.48 5.91
CA TYR A 214 -15.89 9.61 5.02
C TYR A 214 -17.37 9.82 4.68
N HIS A 215 -17.84 11.04 4.82
CA HIS A 215 -19.19 11.45 4.51
C HIS A 215 -19.23 12.17 3.16
N HIS A 216 -20.02 11.64 2.21
CA HIS A 216 -20.24 12.32 0.94
C HIS A 216 -20.87 13.70 1.19
N GLY A 217 -20.36 14.71 0.49
CA GLY A 217 -20.81 16.10 0.69
C GLY A 217 -20.13 16.85 1.84
N GLN A 218 -19.31 16.18 2.65
CA GLN A 218 -18.51 16.82 3.72
C GLN A 218 -17.01 16.57 3.52
N ASP A 219 -16.61 15.30 3.50
CA ASP A 219 -15.19 14.89 3.48
C ASP A 219 -14.71 14.49 2.08
N VAL A 220 -15.63 14.28 1.14
CA VAL A 220 -15.32 13.75 -0.20
C VAL A 220 -15.29 14.88 -1.23
N LEU A 221 -14.13 15.07 -1.87
CA LEU A 221 -13.95 16.05 -2.95
C LEU A 221 -14.50 15.53 -4.28
N SER A 222 -14.26 14.26 -4.56
CA SER A 222 -14.83 13.56 -5.72
C SER A 222 -14.94 12.07 -5.46
N MET A 223 -15.89 11.42 -6.09
CA MET A 223 -16.12 9.99 -5.97
C MET A 223 -16.51 9.40 -7.31
N SER A 224 -16.03 8.21 -7.58
CA SER A 224 -16.48 7.35 -8.66
C SER A 224 -16.76 5.97 -8.12
N PHE A 225 -17.97 5.47 -8.30
CA PHE A 225 -18.37 4.11 -7.95
C PHE A 225 -18.57 3.29 -9.22
N SER A 226 -17.97 2.14 -9.29
CA SER A 226 -18.07 1.22 -10.42
C SER A 226 -18.56 -0.13 -9.94
N GLU A 227 -19.68 -0.56 -10.50
CA GLU A 227 -20.20 -1.91 -10.29
C GLU A 227 -20.08 -2.70 -11.59
N ARG A 228 -19.55 -3.90 -11.51
CA ARG A 228 -19.27 -4.75 -12.67
C ARG A 228 -19.89 -6.12 -12.50
N THR A 229 -20.25 -6.74 -13.60
CA THR A 229 -20.62 -8.16 -13.60
C THR A 229 -19.43 -8.99 -13.11
N SER A 230 -19.69 -10.01 -12.31
CA SER A 230 -18.64 -10.93 -11.85
C SER A 230 -17.93 -11.58 -13.04
N GLN A 231 -16.62 -11.49 -13.06
CA GLN A 231 -15.79 -12.18 -14.05
C GLN A 231 -15.56 -13.64 -13.69
N LEU A 232 -15.99 -14.05 -12.50
CA LEU A 232 -15.80 -15.37 -11.94
C LEU A 232 -17.03 -15.73 -11.10
N GLY A 233 -17.70 -16.80 -11.45
CA GLY A 233 -18.86 -17.31 -10.71
C GLY A 233 -18.42 -18.36 -9.70
N GLU A 234 -17.91 -19.49 -10.19
CA GLU A 234 -17.48 -20.62 -9.40
C GLU A 234 -15.99 -20.90 -9.61
N VAL A 235 -15.27 -21.10 -8.54
CA VAL A 235 -13.86 -21.49 -8.53
C VAL A 235 -13.73 -22.87 -7.94
N THR A 236 -13.19 -23.80 -8.72
CA THR A 236 -12.72 -25.08 -8.21
C THR A 236 -11.22 -25.03 -8.09
N MET A 237 -10.70 -25.26 -6.91
CA MET A 237 -9.27 -25.33 -6.61
C MET A 237 -8.88 -26.77 -6.40
N THR A 238 -7.80 -27.21 -7.04
CA THR A 238 -7.22 -28.55 -6.87
C THR A 238 -5.78 -28.39 -6.40
N GLY A 239 -5.44 -29.09 -5.33
CA GLY A 239 -4.08 -29.19 -4.83
C GLY A 239 -3.34 -30.40 -5.40
N GLU A 240 -2.07 -30.54 -5.05
CA GLU A 240 -1.31 -31.74 -5.38
C GLU A 240 -1.57 -32.87 -4.37
N GLY A 241 -1.65 -34.09 -4.92
CA GLY A 241 -2.01 -35.29 -4.22
C GLY A 241 -0.95 -35.89 -3.29
N ALA A 242 -0.03 -35.12 -2.76
CA ALA A 242 0.91 -35.59 -1.76
C ALA A 242 0.34 -35.48 -0.35
N ALA A 243 0.56 -36.47 0.51
CA ALA A 243 0.07 -36.46 1.88
C ALA A 243 0.72 -35.34 2.70
N GLY A 244 -0.05 -34.26 2.95
CA GLY A 244 0.42 -33.02 3.55
C GLY A 244 0.99 -33.13 4.98
N SER A 245 0.75 -34.25 5.66
CA SER A 245 1.26 -34.51 7.02
C SER A 245 2.63 -35.19 7.07
N GLN A 246 3.25 -35.50 5.94
CA GLN A 246 4.46 -36.31 5.86
C GLN A 246 5.77 -35.51 5.90
N GLY A 247 5.73 -34.20 6.20
CA GLY A 247 6.92 -33.34 6.27
C GLY A 247 7.75 -33.42 5.00
N SER A 248 9.04 -33.63 5.11
CA SER A 248 9.97 -33.74 3.98
C SER A 248 9.67 -34.87 3.00
N GLN A 249 8.86 -35.83 3.39
CA GLN A 249 8.43 -36.95 2.55
C GLN A 249 7.08 -36.65 1.84
N ALA A 250 6.46 -35.51 2.05
CA ALA A 250 5.13 -35.18 1.51
C ALA A 250 5.06 -35.28 -0.04
N TRP A 251 6.16 -35.01 -0.72
CA TRP A 251 6.27 -35.10 -2.17
C TRP A 251 6.17 -36.52 -2.73
N SER A 252 6.52 -37.53 -1.95
CA SER A 252 6.53 -38.95 -2.36
C SER A 252 5.23 -39.68 -2.09
N TRP A 253 4.29 -39.07 -1.38
CA TRP A 253 3.02 -39.69 -0.99
C TRP A 253 1.87 -39.20 -1.85
N LEU A 254 1.27 -40.09 -2.60
CA LEU A 254 0.11 -39.80 -3.41
C LEU A 254 -1.20 -40.05 -2.64
N LEU A 255 -2.20 -39.19 -2.84
CA LEU A 255 -3.54 -39.44 -2.34
C LEU A 255 -4.24 -40.53 -3.14
N LYS A 256 -5.10 -41.31 -2.46
CA LYS A 256 -5.91 -42.34 -3.08
C LYS A 256 -7.11 -41.77 -3.84
N SER A 257 -7.58 -40.57 -3.44
CA SER A 257 -8.71 -39.88 -4.05
C SER A 257 -8.36 -38.42 -4.34
N ALA A 258 -8.58 -37.97 -5.55
CA ALA A 258 -8.40 -36.57 -5.96
C ALA A 258 -9.42 -35.64 -5.26
N ASP A 259 -10.58 -36.15 -4.87
CA ASP A 259 -11.66 -35.37 -4.24
C ASP A 259 -11.25 -34.83 -2.87
N GLU A 260 -10.30 -35.47 -2.19
CA GLU A 260 -9.76 -34.99 -0.92
C GLU A 260 -8.96 -33.69 -1.07
N MET A 261 -8.46 -33.43 -2.28
CA MET A 261 -7.64 -32.25 -2.61
C MET A 261 -8.36 -31.30 -3.56
N GLN A 262 -9.69 -31.31 -3.53
CA GLN A 262 -10.49 -30.41 -4.33
C GLN A 262 -11.49 -29.65 -3.44
N ALA A 263 -11.63 -28.35 -3.68
CA ALA A 263 -12.64 -27.53 -3.02
C ALA A 263 -13.21 -26.51 -4.02
N THR A 264 -14.46 -26.16 -3.82
CA THR A 264 -15.20 -25.21 -4.66
C THR A 264 -15.69 -24.04 -3.82
N SER A 265 -15.58 -22.83 -4.37
CA SER A 265 -16.08 -21.59 -3.76
C SER A 265 -16.78 -20.72 -4.80
N GLY A 266 -17.77 -19.94 -4.37
CA GLY A 266 -18.58 -19.13 -5.27
C GLY A 266 -19.72 -19.93 -5.92
N GLN A 267 -20.50 -19.26 -6.78
CA GLN A 267 -21.66 -19.86 -7.48
C GLN A 267 -21.84 -19.22 -8.86
N GLY A 268 -22.38 -19.99 -9.80
CA GLY A 268 -22.75 -19.50 -11.13
C GLY A 268 -21.66 -19.64 -12.18
N VAL A 269 -21.73 -18.78 -13.19
CA VAL A 269 -20.81 -18.79 -14.33
C VAL A 269 -20.06 -17.47 -14.43
N PRO A 270 -18.85 -17.46 -15.02
CA PRO A 270 -18.09 -18.62 -15.51
C PRO A 270 -17.51 -19.49 -14.39
N LYS A 271 -17.39 -20.79 -14.65
CA LYS A 271 -16.69 -21.72 -13.75
C LYS A 271 -15.22 -21.81 -14.17
N ARG A 272 -14.32 -21.79 -13.19
CA ARG A 272 -12.88 -21.94 -13.42
C ARG A 272 -12.25 -22.97 -12.51
N LEU A 273 -11.41 -23.80 -13.09
CA LEU A 273 -10.55 -24.75 -12.38
C LEU A 273 -9.14 -24.17 -12.28
N TYR A 274 -8.60 -24.18 -11.10
CA TYR A 274 -7.21 -23.83 -10.80
C TYR A 274 -6.51 -25.01 -10.14
N GLN A 275 -5.23 -25.14 -10.39
CA GLN A 275 -4.38 -26.13 -9.73
C GLN A 275 -3.12 -25.42 -9.17
N ASP A 276 -2.74 -25.78 -7.95
CA ASP A 276 -1.52 -25.23 -7.35
C ASP A 276 -0.84 -26.28 -6.47
N GLY A 277 0.44 -26.56 -6.77
CA GLY A 277 1.25 -27.57 -6.09
C GLY A 277 1.66 -27.22 -4.65
N ALA A 278 1.47 -25.96 -4.22
CA ALA A 278 1.69 -25.55 -2.84
C ALA A 278 0.58 -26.06 -1.89
N LEU A 279 -0.59 -26.39 -2.46
CA LEU A 279 -1.77 -26.80 -1.71
C LEU A 279 -1.73 -28.32 -1.47
N ARG A 280 -1.33 -28.73 -0.28
CA ARG A 280 -1.10 -30.15 0.05
C ARG A 280 -1.97 -30.69 1.19
N ASN A 281 -3.02 -29.99 1.53
CA ASN A 281 -4.05 -30.46 2.46
C ASN A 281 -5.40 -29.79 2.14
N ARG A 282 -6.48 -30.43 2.59
CA ARG A 282 -7.85 -29.99 2.29
C ARG A 282 -8.15 -28.57 2.79
N ALA A 283 -7.65 -28.20 3.96
CA ALA A 283 -7.86 -26.85 4.50
C ALA A 283 -7.25 -25.79 3.59
N ALA A 284 -5.99 -25.98 3.17
CA ALA A 284 -5.32 -25.07 2.25
C ALA A 284 -6.04 -24.96 0.90
N VAL A 285 -6.57 -26.05 0.35
CA VAL A 285 -7.36 -26.04 -0.89
C VAL A 285 -8.67 -25.29 -0.71
N THR A 286 -9.34 -25.46 0.42
CA THR A 286 -10.59 -24.75 0.74
C THR A 286 -10.34 -23.24 0.88
N ASP A 287 -9.31 -22.87 1.64
CA ASP A 287 -8.93 -21.47 1.80
C ASP A 287 -8.51 -20.83 0.47
N ALA A 288 -7.80 -21.57 -0.37
CA ALA A 288 -7.37 -21.11 -1.68
C ALA A 288 -8.56 -20.90 -2.63
N ALA A 289 -9.55 -21.79 -2.62
CA ALA A 289 -10.76 -21.62 -3.42
C ALA A 289 -11.49 -20.32 -3.06
N ALA A 290 -11.66 -20.07 -1.76
CA ALA A 290 -12.24 -18.83 -1.26
C ALA A 290 -11.33 -17.63 -1.49
N GLY A 291 -10.01 -17.78 -1.27
CA GLY A 291 -9.00 -16.74 -1.50
C GLY A 291 -8.91 -16.25 -2.95
N VAL A 292 -9.31 -17.07 -3.91
CA VAL A 292 -9.42 -16.67 -5.33
C VAL A 292 -10.81 -16.07 -5.62
N SER A 293 -11.90 -16.66 -5.12
CA SER A 293 -13.26 -16.23 -5.43
C SER A 293 -13.66 -14.92 -4.74
N GLU A 294 -13.36 -14.75 -3.46
CA GLU A 294 -13.76 -13.59 -2.65
C GLU A 294 -13.18 -12.25 -3.16
N PRO A 295 -11.86 -12.12 -3.45
CA PRO A 295 -11.33 -10.88 -4.00
C PRO A 295 -11.94 -10.51 -5.35
N VAL A 296 -12.23 -11.51 -6.22
CA VAL A 296 -12.88 -11.24 -7.50
C VAL A 296 -14.32 -10.77 -7.28
N ALA A 297 -15.02 -11.33 -6.30
CA ALA A 297 -16.33 -10.85 -5.90
C ALA A 297 -16.28 -9.43 -5.34
N ALA A 298 -15.30 -9.11 -4.49
CA ALA A 298 -15.09 -7.77 -3.95
C ALA A 298 -14.78 -6.72 -5.04
N LEU A 299 -14.04 -7.10 -6.07
CA LEU A 299 -13.71 -6.26 -7.24
C LEU A 299 -14.92 -5.96 -8.14
N ARG A 300 -16.10 -6.56 -7.90
CA ARG A 300 -17.34 -6.15 -8.57
C ARG A 300 -17.73 -4.73 -8.21
N SER A 301 -17.43 -4.31 -7.00
CA SER A 301 -17.76 -2.98 -6.48
C SER A 301 -16.47 -2.29 -6.08
N ILE A 302 -16.01 -1.40 -6.96
CA ILE A 302 -14.81 -0.57 -6.74
C ILE A 302 -15.25 0.87 -6.56
N VAL A 303 -14.68 1.51 -5.57
CA VAL A 303 -14.81 2.95 -5.37
C VAL A 303 -13.45 3.63 -5.54
N THR A 304 -13.45 4.78 -6.19
CA THR A 304 -12.33 5.72 -6.18
C THR A 304 -12.81 6.98 -5.51
N VAL A 305 -12.17 7.37 -4.43
CA VAL A 305 -12.54 8.54 -3.62
C VAL A 305 -11.35 9.46 -3.49
N THR A 306 -11.56 10.73 -3.80
CA THR A 306 -10.59 11.79 -3.50
C THR A 306 -11.06 12.56 -2.29
N VAL A 307 -10.21 12.68 -1.30
CA VAL A 307 -10.48 13.36 -0.03
C VAL A 307 -9.40 14.41 0.25
N PRO A 308 -9.63 15.41 1.11
CA PRO A 308 -8.56 16.21 1.68
C PRO A 308 -7.50 15.29 2.27
N GLY A 309 -6.24 15.69 2.24
CA GLY A 309 -5.11 14.82 2.60
C GLY A 309 -5.34 14.00 3.87
N SER A 310 -5.17 12.71 3.77
CA SER A 310 -5.42 11.75 4.85
C SER A 310 -4.22 10.81 4.98
N ALA A 311 -3.19 11.28 5.67
CA ALA A 311 -1.97 10.49 5.92
C ALA A 311 -2.17 9.35 6.94
N ASP A 312 -3.36 9.24 7.55
CA ASP A 312 -3.73 8.19 8.50
C ASP A 312 -4.14 6.89 7.82
N VAL A 313 -4.56 6.98 6.57
CA VAL A 313 -5.05 5.84 5.80
C VAL A 313 -3.91 5.27 4.98
N GLY A 314 -3.70 3.97 5.08
CA GLY A 314 -2.68 3.23 4.33
C GLY A 314 -3.29 2.11 3.48
N VAL A 315 -2.48 1.55 2.59
CA VAL A 315 -2.85 0.35 1.82
C VAL A 315 -3.16 -0.80 2.79
N GLY A 316 -4.19 -1.59 2.47
CA GLY A 316 -4.66 -2.69 3.33
C GLY A 316 -5.55 -2.27 4.49
N SER A 317 -5.64 -0.98 4.82
CA SER A 317 -6.58 -0.47 5.82
C SER A 317 -8.02 -0.45 5.31
N LYS A 318 -8.97 -0.36 6.23
CA LYS A 318 -10.40 -0.26 5.92
C LYS A 318 -10.89 1.18 6.11
N PHE A 319 -11.77 1.63 5.23
CA PHE A 319 -12.52 2.88 5.40
C PHE A 319 -13.99 2.66 5.10
N THR A 320 -14.84 3.50 5.67
CA THR A 320 -16.29 3.46 5.46
C THR A 320 -16.71 4.71 4.69
N LEU A 321 -17.56 4.54 3.66
CA LEU A 321 -18.27 5.61 3.00
C LEU A 321 -19.71 5.67 3.49
N LYS A 322 -20.21 6.88 3.66
CA LYS A 322 -21.60 7.17 4.06
C LYS A 322 -22.16 8.34 3.27
N ASP A 323 -23.48 8.40 3.26
CA ASP A 323 -24.26 9.49 2.66
C ASP A 323 -24.01 9.66 1.17
N CYS A 324 -23.66 8.57 0.47
CA CYS A 324 -23.48 8.58 -0.97
C CYS A 324 -24.82 8.78 -1.70
N PRO A 325 -24.83 9.45 -2.86
CA PRO A 325 -26.03 9.57 -3.67
C PRO A 325 -26.64 8.20 -3.96
N ASP A 326 -27.93 8.05 -3.73
CA ASP A 326 -28.70 6.81 -3.90
C ASP A 326 -28.23 5.63 -3.00
N GLY A 327 -27.36 5.88 -2.02
CA GLY A 327 -26.81 4.87 -1.11
C GLY A 327 -25.91 3.80 -1.76
N ARG A 328 -25.69 3.87 -3.08
CA ARG A 328 -24.96 2.82 -3.82
C ARG A 328 -23.48 2.71 -3.43
N GLY A 329 -22.89 3.82 -3.03
CA GLY A 329 -21.49 3.86 -2.60
C GLY A 329 -21.30 3.58 -1.11
N ASP A 330 -22.37 3.49 -0.32
CA ASP A 330 -22.27 3.30 1.13
C ASP A 330 -21.74 1.92 1.48
N GLY A 331 -20.86 1.86 2.46
CA GLY A 331 -20.31 0.62 2.97
C GLY A 331 -18.83 0.68 3.31
N ASP A 332 -18.31 -0.48 3.67
CA ASP A 332 -16.92 -0.67 4.05
C ASP A 332 -16.08 -1.08 2.85
N TYR A 333 -14.89 -0.49 2.76
CA TYR A 333 -13.96 -0.73 1.67
C TYR A 333 -12.54 -0.98 2.22
N ILE A 334 -11.81 -1.86 1.54
CA ILE A 334 -10.38 -2.09 1.80
C ILE A 334 -9.56 -1.31 0.78
N VAL A 335 -8.61 -0.52 1.23
CA VAL A 335 -7.71 0.24 0.38
C VAL A 335 -6.80 -0.71 -0.40
N LEU A 336 -6.96 -0.73 -1.72
CA LEU A 336 -6.12 -1.49 -2.65
C LEU A 336 -4.95 -0.66 -3.15
N ARG A 337 -5.20 0.61 -3.39
CA ARG A 337 -4.23 1.59 -3.90
C ARG A 337 -4.49 2.94 -3.25
N LEU A 338 -3.42 3.62 -2.92
CA LEU A 338 -3.43 4.94 -2.32
C LEU A 338 -2.48 5.84 -3.09
N ARG A 339 -2.95 7.03 -3.43
CA ARG A 339 -2.17 8.07 -4.06
C ARG A 339 -2.29 9.33 -3.24
N HIS A 340 -1.16 9.82 -2.73
CA HIS A 340 -1.10 11.14 -2.13
C HIS A 340 -0.52 12.13 -3.11
N GLN A 341 -1.10 13.32 -3.17
CA GLN A 341 -0.63 14.41 -3.99
C GLN A 341 -0.51 15.66 -3.13
N TYR A 342 0.66 16.26 -3.16
CA TYR A 342 0.93 17.55 -2.55
C TYR A 342 1.48 18.53 -3.57
N GLY A 343 1.05 19.77 -3.51
CA GLY A 343 1.59 20.86 -4.31
C GLY A 343 1.27 22.22 -3.68
N LYS A 344 2.20 23.16 -3.77
CA LYS A 344 2.03 24.50 -3.18
C LYS A 344 0.72 25.20 -3.60
N MET A 345 0.27 24.95 -4.83
CA MET A 345 -0.96 25.56 -5.38
C MET A 345 -2.20 24.68 -5.20
N ARG A 346 -2.01 23.36 -5.11
CA ARG A 346 -3.13 22.38 -5.06
C ARG A 346 -3.47 21.97 -3.63
N GLY A 347 -2.53 22.14 -2.69
CA GLY A 347 -2.66 21.63 -1.35
C GLY A 347 -2.32 20.13 -1.24
N PHE A 348 -2.85 19.48 -0.21
CA PHE A 348 -2.67 18.04 0.03
C PHE A 348 -3.99 17.31 -0.16
N VAL A 349 -4.00 16.34 -1.06
CA VAL A 349 -5.16 15.48 -1.35
C VAL A 349 -4.74 14.01 -1.39
N SER A 350 -5.67 13.13 -1.05
CA SER A 350 -5.48 11.68 -1.07
C SER A 350 -6.55 11.04 -1.96
N GLU A 351 -6.14 10.20 -2.89
CA GLU A 351 -7.01 9.37 -3.72
C GLU A 351 -6.91 7.92 -3.25
N LEU A 352 -8.03 7.37 -2.83
CA LEU A 352 -8.15 5.99 -2.38
C LEU A 352 -8.91 5.17 -3.41
N VAL A 353 -8.36 4.04 -3.81
CA VAL A 353 -9.08 3.02 -4.58
C VAL A 353 -9.38 1.86 -3.64
N GLY A 354 -10.66 1.62 -3.40
CA GLY A 354 -11.13 0.58 -2.49
C GLY A 354 -11.99 -0.46 -3.19
N ALA A 355 -11.85 -1.72 -2.75
CA ALA A 355 -12.79 -2.78 -3.06
C ALA A 355 -13.69 -3.03 -1.85
N ARG A 356 -14.93 -3.45 -2.08
CA ARG A 356 -15.88 -3.73 -1.00
C ARG A 356 -15.31 -4.80 -0.05
N ALA A 357 -15.41 -4.54 1.27
CA ALA A 357 -14.86 -5.41 2.30
C ALA A 357 -15.73 -6.63 2.57
#